data_33c22ba7dd30c676e03a84e99a34fb2e
#
_entry.id   33c22ba7dd30c676e03a84e99a34fb2e
#
_cell.length_a   1.000
_cell.length_b   1.000
_cell.length_c   1.000
_cell.angle_alpha   90.00
_cell.angle_beta   90.00
_cell.angle_gamma   90.00
#
_symmetry.space_group_name_H-M   'P 1'
#
loop_
_entity.id
_entity.type
_entity.pdbx_description
1 polymer ?
#
loop_
_entity_poly.entity_id
_entity_poly.type
_entity_poly.pdbx_seq_one_letter_code
_entity_poly.pdbx_strand_id
1 'polypeptide(L)'
;WAGIVQPVTDDDGFTRIPKDMPNVGINVGPMVAAMGILAGIIKARETGVGCEMEFAQSDAAAYMDWYRIETERAYLRPEDEVTGNPADNYERRPAGLAGMWEGVRYQMYEASDGHVLFMASEQAFWKNFCQGVDRMDLFEAYPGAKYADHAKGNIELQRELQAVFKTKTCQEWLAFSEEWVTTIAPVNTTKNIGDDPHFKARMDFYPADILG
;
A
#
# COMPACT_ATOMS: atom_id res chain seq x y z
N TRP A 1 1.70 -15.21 15.68
CA TRP A 1 0.30 -15.56 15.94
C TRP A 1 -0.62 -15.02 14.84
N ALA A 2 -0.61 -13.74 14.59
CA ALA A 2 -1.53 -13.13 13.61
C ALA A 2 -1.16 -13.36 12.13
N GLY A 3 -0.10 -14.10 11.82
CA GLY A 3 0.31 -14.43 10.45
C GLY A 3 0.95 -13.28 9.66
N ILE A 4 1.15 -12.12 10.29
CA ILE A 4 1.64 -10.90 9.62
C ILE A 4 3.12 -11.00 9.27
N VAL A 5 3.89 -11.69 10.12
CA VAL A 5 5.35 -11.81 9.99
C VAL A 5 5.71 -13.20 9.50
N GLN A 6 6.46 -13.25 8.40
CA GLN A 6 7.04 -14.49 7.91
C GLN A 6 8.47 -14.62 8.43
N PRO A 7 8.89 -15.80 8.89
CA PRO A 7 10.26 -16.02 9.30
C PRO A 7 11.21 -15.89 8.10
N VAL A 8 12.40 -15.37 8.34
CA VAL A 8 13.46 -15.24 7.34
C VAL A 8 14.62 -16.14 7.78
N THR A 9 15.08 -17.03 6.91
CA THR A 9 16.30 -17.80 7.14
C THR A 9 17.49 -17.03 6.55
N ASP A 10 18.47 -16.71 7.38
CA ASP A 10 19.70 -16.02 6.96
C ASP A 10 20.71 -16.96 6.30
N ASP A 11 21.79 -16.37 5.80
CA ASP A 11 22.86 -17.11 5.11
C ASP A 11 23.59 -18.12 6.03
N ASP A 12 23.52 -17.91 7.34
CA ASP A 12 24.07 -18.82 8.36
C ASP A 12 23.12 -19.99 8.69
N GLY A 13 21.94 -20.04 8.07
CA GLY A 13 20.92 -21.08 8.28
C GLY A 13 20.04 -20.88 9.52
N PHE A 14 20.09 -19.71 10.18
CA PHE A 14 19.25 -19.43 11.33
C PHE A 14 17.94 -18.73 10.90
N THR A 15 16.84 -19.20 11.46
CA THR A 15 15.53 -18.53 11.30
C THR A 15 15.42 -17.36 12.26
N ARG A 16 15.14 -16.17 11.72
CA ARG A 16 15.11 -14.90 12.46
C ARG A 16 13.83 -14.13 12.22
N ILE A 17 13.53 -13.20 13.13
CA ILE A 17 12.54 -12.17 12.93
C ILE A 17 13.06 -11.19 11.85
N PRO A 18 12.23 -10.81 10.85
CA PRO A 18 12.61 -9.81 9.85
C PRO A 18 13.05 -8.49 10.50
N LYS A 19 14.08 -7.84 9.93
CA LYS A 19 14.62 -6.57 10.45
C LYS A 19 13.60 -5.43 10.42
N ASP A 20 12.71 -5.44 9.43
CA ASP A 20 11.71 -4.40 9.18
C ASP A 20 10.31 -4.84 9.63
N MET A 21 10.23 -5.52 10.78
CA MET A 21 8.95 -5.99 11.31
C MET A 21 8.09 -4.81 11.79
N PRO A 22 6.88 -4.61 11.23
CA PRO A 22 5.97 -3.58 11.73
C PRO A 22 5.40 -3.97 13.10
N ASN A 23 5.38 -3.03 14.04
CA ASN A 23 4.80 -3.20 15.37
C ASN A 23 3.26 -3.07 15.36
N VAL A 24 2.60 -3.81 14.48
CA VAL A 24 1.16 -3.66 14.21
C VAL A 24 0.32 -3.90 15.47
N GLY A 25 0.60 -4.94 16.25
CA GLY A 25 -0.18 -5.26 17.45
C GLY A 25 -0.15 -4.15 18.51
N ILE A 26 1.04 -3.57 18.76
CA ILE A 26 1.22 -2.47 19.71
C ILE A 26 0.55 -1.19 19.24
N ASN A 27 0.56 -0.92 17.92
CA ASN A 27 -0.02 0.30 17.39
C ASN A 27 -1.54 0.21 17.23
N VAL A 28 -2.06 -0.92 16.75
CA VAL A 28 -3.47 -1.08 16.42
C VAL A 28 -4.31 -1.55 17.59
N GLY A 29 -3.79 -2.42 18.45
CA GLY A 29 -4.50 -2.94 19.62
C GLY A 29 -5.10 -1.85 20.50
N PRO A 30 -4.33 -0.85 20.93
CA PRO A 30 -4.86 0.28 21.73
C PRO A 30 -5.93 1.10 20.99
N MET A 31 -5.83 1.28 19.67
CA MET A 31 -6.83 2.00 18.89
C MET A 31 -8.16 1.25 18.85
N VAL A 32 -8.13 -0.05 18.60
CA VAL A 32 -9.33 -0.93 18.63
C VAL A 32 -9.96 -0.93 20.03
N ALA A 33 -9.14 -1.03 21.08
CA ALA A 33 -9.62 -0.97 22.46
C ALA A 33 -10.28 0.38 22.77
N ALA A 34 -9.68 1.51 22.37
CA ALA A 34 -10.26 2.84 22.58
C ALA A 34 -11.62 2.99 21.87
N MET A 35 -11.75 2.51 20.62
CA MET A 35 -13.03 2.53 19.91
C MET A 35 -14.10 1.70 20.61
N GLY A 36 -13.75 0.51 21.08
CA GLY A 36 -14.67 -0.35 21.83
C GLY A 36 -15.09 0.27 23.16
N ILE A 37 -14.15 0.86 23.93
CA ILE A 37 -14.46 1.57 25.18
C ILE A 37 -15.43 2.71 24.94
N LEU A 38 -15.22 3.52 23.91
CA LEU A 38 -16.14 4.61 23.54
C LEU A 38 -17.53 4.07 23.19
N ALA A 39 -17.63 3.01 22.41
CA ALA A 39 -18.90 2.36 22.08
C ALA A 39 -19.60 1.83 23.35
N GLY A 40 -18.86 1.23 24.26
CA GLY A 40 -19.37 0.77 25.57
C GLY A 40 -19.90 1.91 26.45
N ILE A 41 -19.20 3.04 26.50
CA ILE A 41 -19.63 4.24 27.21
C ILE A 41 -20.94 4.80 26.62
N ILE A 42 -21.04 4.89 25.28
CA ILE A 42 -22.25 5.34 24.61
C ILE A 42 -23.44 4.43 25.00
N LYS A 43 -23.27 3.11 24.83
CA LYS A 43 -24.29 2.13 25.23
C LYS A 43 -24.70 2.27 26.70
N ALA A 44 -23.74 2.39 27.62
CA ALA A 44 -24.04 2.54 29.02
C ALA A 44 -24.80 3.84 29.37
N ARG A 45 -24.49 4.93 28.66
CA ARG A 45 -25.24 6.20 28.82
C ARG A 45 -26.67 6.10 28.31
N GLU A 46 -26.91 5.37 27.21
CA GLU A 46 -28.25 5.22 26.65
C GLU A 46 -29.12 4.22 27.45
N THR A 47 -28.52 3.14 27.89
CA THR A 47 -29.27 2.01 28.51
C THR A 47 -29.21 1.95 30.05
N GLY A 48 -28.28 2.67 30.66
CA GLY A 48 -27.95 2.55 32.07
C GLY A 48 -27.20 1.26 32.43
N VAL A 49 -26.84 0.43 31.45
CA VAL A 49 -26.21 -0.89 31.65
C VAL A 49 -24.80 -0.90 31.11
N GLY A 50 -23.81 -1.15 31.95
CA GLY A 50 -22.40 -1.34 31.55
C GLY A 50 -22.19 -2.66 30.83
N CYS A 51 -20.99 -2.87 30.31
CA CYS A 51 -20.57 -4.11 29.68
C CYS A 51 -19.10 -4.39 29.99
N GLU A 52 -18.74 -5.66 29.97
CA GLU A 52 -17.37 -6.15 29.94
C GLU A 52 -16.95 -6.31 28.47
N MET A 53 -15.70 -5.99 28.19
CA MET A 53 -15.13 -6.09 26.83
C MET A 53 -13.74 -6.70 26.92
N GLU A 54 -13.46 -7.61 25.99
CA GLU A 54 -12.15 -8.21 25.80
C GLU A 54 -11.56 -7.77 24.47
N PHE A 55 -10.29 -7.38 24.45
CA PHE A 55 -9.55 -6.96 23.29
C PHE A 55 -8.23 -7.73 23.21
N ALA A 56 -8.06 -8.52 22.15
CA ALA A 56 -6.81 -9.20 21.87
C ALA A 56 -5.98 -8.43 20.85
N GLN A 57 -4.71 -8.19 21.14
CA GLN A 57 -3.80 -7.54 20.19
C GLN A 57 -3.60 -8.39 18.90
N SER A 58 -3.64 -9.72 19.04
CA SER A 58 -3.56 -10.64 17.90
C SER A 58 -4.73 -10.46 16.94
N ASP A 59 -5.93 -10.26 17.44
CA ASP A 59 -7.14 -10.09 16.63
C ASP A 59 -7.11 -8.73 15.91
N ALA A 60 -6.71 -7.68 16.61
CA ALA A 60 -6.53 -6.36 16.01
C ALA A 60 -5.47 -6.38 14.89
N ALA A 61 -4.35 -7.09 15.11
CA ALA A 61 -3.32 -7.25 14.10
C ALA A 61 -3.82 -8.06 12.90
N ALA A 62 -4.53 -9.17 13.10
CA ALA A 62 -5.12 -9.95 12.02
C ALA A 62 -6.16 -9.15 11.23
N TYR A 63 -6.98 -8.35 11.90
CA TYR A 63 -7.95 -7.48 11.26
C TYR A 63 -7.28 -6.43 10.35
N MET A 64 -6.16 -5.85 10.78
CA MET A 64 -5.41 -4.90 9.94
C MET A 64 -4.77 -5.52 8.69
N ASP A 65 -4.48 -6.81 8.74
CA ASP A 65 -3.93 -7.56 7.60
C ASP A 65 -5.00 -8.42 6.87
N TRP A 66 -6.27 -8.10 7.06
CA TRP A 66 -7.41 -8.85 6.53
C TRP A 66 -7.31 -9.10 5.03
N TYR A 67 -6.82 -8.12 4.28
CA TYR A 67 -6.70 -8.21 2.82
C TYR A 67 -5.76 -9.36 2.42
N ARG A 68 -4.60 -9.46 3.05
CA ARG A 68 -3.63 -10.52 2.78
C ARG A 68 -4.16 -11.89 3.20
N ILE A 69 -4.83 -11.95 4.37
CA ILE A 69 -5.44 -13.18 4.88
C ILE A 69 -6.55 -13.66 3.95
N GLU A 70 -7.46 -12.78 3.54
CA GLU A 70 -8.58 -13.15 2.68
C GLU A 70 -8.15 -13.45 1.24
N THR A 71 -7.15 -12.77 0.70
CA THR A 71 -6.60 -13.12 -0.62
C THR A 71 -5.90 -14.48 -0.60
N GLU A 72 -5.22 -14.85 0.48
CA GLU A 72 -4.65 -16.19 0.65
C GLU A 72 -5.77 -17.26 0.67
N ARG A 73 -6.81 -17.04 1.45
CA ARG A 73 -7.97 -17.94 1.51
C ARG A 73 -8.70 -18.06 0.18
N ALA A 74 -8.88 -16.94 -0.53
CA ALA A 74 -9.47 -16.93 -1.86
C ALA A 74 -8.62 -17.72 -2.87
N TYR A 75 -7.28 -17.63 -2.75
CA TYR A 75 -6.35 -18.35 -3.61
C TYR A 75 -6.43 -19.88 -3.43
N LEU A 76 -6.78 -20.34 -2.24
CA LEU A 76 -6.92 -21.77 -1.92
C LEU A 76 -8.24 -22.39 -2.42
N ARG A 77 -9.18 -21.60 -2.97
CA ARG A 77 -10.41 -22.12 -3.51
C ARG A 77 -10.19 -23.00 -4.73
N PRO A 78 -11.05 -24.01 -4.96
CA PRO A 78 -11.08 -24.77 -6.20
C PRO A 78 -11.22 -23.85 -7.42
N GLU A 79 -10.68 -24.24 -8.55
CA GLU A 79 -10.66 -23.43 -9.78
C GLU A 79 -12.05 -23.08 -10.30
N ASP A 80 -13.01 -23.97 -10.14
CA ASP A 80 -14.42 -23.81 -10.53
C ASP A 80 -15.20 -22.85 -9.60
N GLU A 81 -14.67 -22.56 -8.41
CA GLU A 81 -15.23 -21.58 -7.47
C GLU A 81 -14.62 -20.19 -7.60
N VAL A 82 -13.51 -20.06 -8.35
CA VAL A 82 -12.86 -18.78 -8.57
C VAL A 82 -13.64 -17.97 -9.59
N THR A 83 -14.41 -17.00 -9.11
CA THR A 83 -15.11 -16.05 -9.98
C THR A 83 -14.17 -14.91 -10.34
N GLY A 84 -13.72 -14.90 -11.57
CA GLY A 84 -12.96 -13.80 -12.17
C GLY A 84 -13.80 -13.07 -13.20
N ASN A 85 -13.28 -11.99 -13.78
CA ASN A 85 -13.87 -11.39 -14.95
C ASN A 85 -13.59 -12.29 -16.17
N PRO A 86 -14.61 -12.95 -16.76
CA PRO A 86 -14.40 -13.92 -17.86
C PRO A 86 -13.77 -13.28 -19.10
N ALA A 87 -13.77 -11.94 -19.23
CA ALA A 87 -13.17 -11.22 -20.34
C ALA A 87 -11.63 -11.15 -20.28
N ASP A 88 -11.01 -11.48 -19.13
CA ASP A 88 -9.61 -11.20 -18.90
C ASP A 88 -8.72 -12.46 -18.96
N ASN A 89 -9.19 -13.60 -19.45
CA ASN A 89 -8.43 -14.87 -19.40
C ASN A 89 -7.75 -15.05 -18.04
N TYR A 90 -8.53 -15.07 -17.01
CA TYR A 90 -8.07 -14.93 -15.65
C TYR A 90 -7.14 -16.07 -15.23
N GLU A 91 -5.85 -15.84 -15.32
CA GLU A 91 -4.88 -16.72 -14.68
C GLU A 91 -4.88 -16.45 -13.17
N ARG A 92 -4.84 -17.51 -12.37
CA ARG A 92 -4.76 -17.42 -10.91
C ARG A 92 -3.51 -16.64 -10.52
N ARG A 93 -3.68 -15.51 -9.84
CA ARG A 93 -2.57 -14.66 -9.38
C ARG A 93 -1.97 -15.22 -8.10
N PRO A 94 -0.68 -14.96 -7.81
CA PRO A 94 -0.10 -15.26 -6.51
C PRO A 94 -0.91 -14.66 -5.37
N ALA A 95 -1.02 -15.39 -4.27
CA ALA A 95 -1.73 -14.94 -3.08
C ALA A 95 -1.10 -13.67 -2.47
N GLY A 96 -1.94 -12.88 -1.80
CA GLY A 96 -1.51 -11.67 -1.10
C GLY A 96 -1.04 -10.56 -2.04
N LEU A 97 -0.07 -9.77 -1.60
CA LEU A 97 0.48 -8.64 -2.36
C LEU A 97 1.60 -9.02 -3.35
N ALA A 98 1.97 -10.30 -3.45
CA ALA A 98 3.03 -10.75 -4.35
C ALA A 98 2.77 -10.38 -5.82
N GLY A 99 1.50 -10.31 -6.23
CA GLY A 99 1.11 -9.85 -7.56
C GLY A 99 1.43 -8.38 -7.85
N MET A 100 1.62 -7.55 -6.83
CA MET A 100 2.02 -6.14 -6.98
C MET A 100 3.50 -5.98 -7.31
N TRP A 101 4.35 -6.94 -6.93
CA TRP A 101 5.79 -6.91 -7.19
C TRP A 101 6.14 -6.72 -8.65
N GLU A 102 5.37 -7.35 -9.53
CA GLU A 102 5.57 -7.28 -10.98
C GLU A 102 4.78 -6.15 -11.64
N GLY A 103 4.03 -5.35 -10.88
CA GLY A 103 3.28 -4.21 -11.39
C GLY A 103 4.22 -3.14 -11.94
N VAL A 104 3.85 -2.53 -13.05
CA VAL A 104 4.63 -1.47 -13.70
C VAL A 104 3.93 -0.12 -13.56
N ARG A 105 2.62 -0.08 -13.74
CA ARG A 105 1.82 1.15 -13.54
C ARG A 105 1.33 1.33 -12.09
N TYR A 106 1.72 0.43 -11.21
CA TYR A 106 1.60 0.57 -9.77
C TYR A 106 2.92 0.11 -9.16
N GLN A 107 3.90 1.01 -9.07
CA GLN A 107 5.26 0.67 -8.66
C GLN A 107 5.99 1.91 -8.13
N MET A 108 7.04 1.67 -7.35
CA MET A 108 7.98 2.71 -6.94
C MET A 108 9.04 2.93 -8.00
N TYR A 109 9.32 4.21 -8.29
CA TYR A 109 10.34 4.63 -9.24
C TYR A 109 11.32 5.59 -8.59
N GLU A 110 12.58 5.50 -9.00
CA GLU A 110 13.63 6.42 -8.58
C GLU A 110 13.45 7.75 -9.32
N ALA A 111 13.28 8.83 -8.59
CA ALA A 111 13.33 10.20 -9.06
C ALA A 111 14.77 10.74 -8.97
N SER A 112 15.02 11.99 -9.37
CA SER A 112 16.38 12.56 -9.32
C SER A 112 16.92 12.76 -7.90
N ASP A 113 16.04 12.85 -6.89
CA ASP A 113 16.37 13.16 -5.49
C ASP A 113 15.76 12.19 -4.46
N GLY A 114 15.10 11.13 -4.90
CA GLY A 114 14.46 10.17 -4.02
C GLY A 114 13.63 9.15 -4.77
N HIS A 115 12.50 8.75 -4.21
CA HIS A 115 11.57 7.80 -4.82
C HIS A 115 10.15 8.34 -4.82
N VAL A 116 9.39 7.98 -5.86
CA VAL A 116 7.96 8.23 -5.96
C VAL A 116 7.21 6.92 -6.15
N LEU A 117 6.00 6.86 -5.63
CA LEU A 117 5.03 5.82 -5.91
C LEU A 117 4.14 6.28 -7.06
N PHE A 118 4.16 5.56 -8.16
CA PHE A 118 3.28 5.76 -9.31
C PHE A 118 2.12 4.78 -9.25
N MET A 119 0.88 5.26 -9.35
CA MET A 119 -0.33 4.47 -9.14
C MET A 119 -1.36 4.66 -10.28
N ALA A 120 -0.91 4.79 -11.52
CA ALA A 120 -1.78 4.99 -12.68
C ALA A 120 -2.38 3.67 -13.18
N SER A 121 -3.15 3.01 -12.31
CA SER A 121 -3.83 1.75 -12.61
C SER A 121 -4.98 1.92 -13.58
N GLU A 122 -5.72 3.02 -13.45
CA GLU A 122 -6.85 3.37 -14.30
C GLU A 122 -6.35 4.01 -15.60
N GLN A 123 -6.98 3.61 -16.70
CA GLN A 123 -6.59 4.06 -18.04
C GLN A 123 -6.56 5.59 -18.18
N ALA A 124 -7.47 6.30 -17.49
CA ALA A 124 -7.51 7.76 -17.54
C ALA A 124 -6.26 8.40 -16.93
N PHE A 125 -5.83 7.94 -15.75
CA PHE A 125 -4.60 8.43 -15.10
C PHE A 125 -3.34 8.07 -15.89
N TRP A 126 -3.32 6.89 -16.49
CA TRP A 126 -2.23 6.47 -17.37
C TRP A 126 -2.14 7.34 -18.63
N LYS A 127 -3.28 7.62 -19.27
CA LYS A 127 -3.33 8.52 -20.43
C LYS A 127 -2.85 9.93 -20.07
N ASN A 128 -3.34 10.49 -18.97
CA ASN A 128 -2.97 11.81 -18.50
C ASN A 128 -1.46 11.90 -18.21
N PHE A 129 -0.89 10.87 -17.58
CA PHE A 129 0.54 10.78 -17.37
C PHE A 129 1.31 10.80 -18.71
N CYS A 130 0.94 9.95 -19.66
CA CYS A 130 1.61 9.89 -20.97
C CYS A 130 1.51 11.21 -21.75
N GLN A 131 0.36 11.90 -21.66
CA GLN A 131 0.20 13.22 -22.24
C GLN A 131 1.14 14.25 -21.59
N GLY A 132 1.19 14.26 -20.26
CA GLY A 132 2.00 15.22 -19.51
C GLY A 132 3.51 15.06 -19.71
N VAL A 133 3.98 13.85 -19.94
CA VAL A 133 5.40 13.57 -20.23
C VAL A 133 5.74 13.54 -21.72
N ASP A 134 4.78 13.88 -22.58
CA ASP A 134 4.91 13.85 -24.06
C ASP A 134 5.34 12.46 -24.60
N ARG A 135 4.76 11.39 -24.04
CA ARG A 135 5.02 9.99 -24.40
C ARG A 135 3.73 9.23 -24.69
N MET A 136 2.90 9.81 -25.56
CA MET A 136 1.67 9.14 -26.03
C MET A 136 1.97 7.82 -26.78
N ASP A 137 3.16 7.65 -27.31
CA ASP A 137 3.64 6.38 -27.85
C ASP A 137 3.52 5.23 -26.84
N LEU A 138 3.80 5.48 -25.55
CA LEU A 138 3.65 4.49 -24.49
C LEU A 138 2.18 4.15 -24.22
N PHE A 139 1.30 5.15 -24.30
CA PHE A 139 -0.14 4.88 -24.15
C PHE A 139 -0.70 4.08 -25.33
N GLU A 140 -0.28 4.38 -26.56
CA GLU A 140 -0.71 3.65 -27.75
C GLU A 140 -0.21 2.20 -27.75
N ALA A 141 1.05 1.98 -27.34
CA ALA A 141 1.63 0.64 -27.24
C ALA A 141 1.03 -0.18 -26.08
N TYR A 142 0.71 0.47 -24.96
CA TYR A 142 0.26 -0.19 -23.73
C TYR A 142 -0.96 0.55 -23.12
N PRO A 143 -2.11 0.58 -23.79
CA PRO A 143 -3.25 1.41 -23.37
C PRO A 143 -3.84 0.99 -22.01
N GLY A 144 -3.58 -0.24 -21.59
CA GLY A 144 -4.16 -0.82 -20.41
C GLY A 144 -5.61 -1.28 -20.59
N ALA A 145 -6.05 -2.14 -19.69
CA ALA A 145 -7.43 -2.60 -19.66
C ALA A 145 -8.33 -1.60 -18.89
N LYS A 146 -9.64 -1.78 -19.01
CA LYS A 146 -10.63 -1.00 -18.26
C LYS A 146 -10.48 -1.15 -16.75
N TYR A 147 -10.01 -2.29 -16.30
CA TYR A 147 -9.70 -2.58 -14.90
C TYR A 147 -8.19 -2.65 -14.70
N ALA A 148 -7.75 -2.48 -13.47
CA ALA A 148 -6.35 -2.39 -13.08
C ALA A 148 -5.55 -3.66 -13.45
N ASP A 149 -4.88 -3.65 -14.57
CA ASP A 149 -3.93 -4.70 -14.97
C ASP A 149 -2.48 -4.41 -14.56
N HIS A 150 -2.18 -3.17 -14.19
CA HIS A 150 -0.88 -2.65 -13.77
C HIS A 150 0.28 -2.92 -14.76
N ALA A 151 0.03 -3.39 -15.98
CA ALA A 151 1.05 -3.81 -16.96
C ALA A 151 2.05 -4.82 -16.38
N LYS A 152 1.55 -5.80 -15.64
CA LYS A 152 2.32 -6.78 -14.88
C LYS A 152 3.37 -7.49 -15.75
N GLY A 153 4.63 -7.51 -15.27
CA GLY A 153 5.75 -8.20 -15.93
C GLY A 153 6.28 -7.51 -17.19
N ASN A 154 5.76 -6.33 -17.57
CA ASN A 154 6.25 -5.59 -18.71
C ASN A 154 7.55 -4.83 -18.38
N ILE A 155 8.67 -5.54 -18.46
CA ILE A 155 10.01 -5.00 -18.14
C ILE A 155 10.43 -3.88 -19.10
N GLU A 156 9.99 -3.92 -20.34
CA GLU A 156 10.28 -2.89 -21.34
C GLU A 156 9.64 -1.56 -20.94
N LEU A 157 8.35 -1.56 -20.66
CA LEU A 157 7.65 -0.39 -20.16
C LEU A 157 8.23 0.09 -18.80
N GLN A 158 8.62 -0.82 -17.91
CA GLN A 158 9.22 -0.45 -16.64
C GLN A 158 10.54 0.32 -16.81
N ARG A 159 11.38 -0.06 -17.77
CA ARG A 159 12.61 0.66 -18.12
C ARG A 159 12.35 2.05 -18.67
N GLU A 160 11.36 2.17 -19.56
CA GLU A 160 10.94 3.47 -20.11
C GLU A 160 10.46 4.39 -18.98
N LEU A 161 9.58 3.90 -18.11
CA LEU A 161 9.08 4.69 -16.99
C LEU A 161 10.21 5.08 -16.01
N GLN A 162 11.14 4.17 -15.73
CA GLN A 162 12.29 4.50 -14.87
C GLN A 162 13.15 5.62 -15.47
N ALA A 163 13.35 5.63 -16.78
CA ALA A 163 14.06 6.72 -17.46
C ALA A 163 13.31 8.04 -17.34
N VAL A 164 11.98 8.01 -17.52
CA VAL A 164 11.12 9.19 -17.37
C VAL A 164 11.15 9.72 -15.94
N PHE A 165 10.98 8.86 -14.94
CA PHE A 165 10.93 9.29 -13.54
C PHE A 165 12.24 9.91 -13.03
N LYS A 166 13.38 9.52 -13.57
CA LYS A 166 14.69 10.14 -13.24
C LYS A 166 14.84 11.59 -13.71
N THR A 167 13.96 12.10 -14.55
CA THR A 167 14.08 13.44 -15.13
C THR A 167 13.66 14.58 -14.19
N LYS A 168 12.95 14.28 -13.11
CA LYS A 168 12.41 15.28 -12.19
C LYS A 168 12.65 14.88 -10.73
N THR A 169 12.58 15.86 -9.84
CA THR A 169 12.57 15.67 -8.38
C THR A 169 11.23 15.11 -7.90
N CYS A 170 11.18 14.58 -6.69
CA CYS A 170 9.95 14.15 -6.04
C CYS A 170 8.92 15.28 -5.96
N GLN A 171 9.36 16.50 -5.65
CA GLN A 171 8.49 17.68 -5.56
C GLN A 171 7.93 18.10 -6.93
N GLU A 172 8.74 18.06 -7.98
CA GLU A 172 8.28 18.33 -9.35
C GLU A 172 7.29 17.26 -9.83
N TRP A 173 7.50 15.99 -9.47
CA TRP A 173 6.54 14.93 -9.78
C TRP A 173 5.22 15.10 -9.03
N LEU A 174 5.25 15.62 -7.80
CA LEU A 174 4.04 15.91 -7.04
C LEU A 174 3.22 17.02 -7.72
N ALA A 175 3.87 18.13 -8.08
CA ALA A 175 3.24 19.23 -8.82
C ALA A 175 2.68 18.76 -10.18
N PHE A 176 3.44 17.94 -10.90
CA PHE A 176 3.01 17.32 -12.16
C PHE A 176 1.75 16.45 -11.95
N SER A 177 1.69 15.69 -10.87
CA SER A 177 0.54 14.83 -10.56
C SER A 177 -0.75 15.62 -10.37
N GLU A 178 -0.68 16.80 -9.76
CA GLU A 178 -1.80 17.70 -9.58
C GLU A 178 -2.21 18.34 -10.91
N GLU A 179 -1.25 18.84 -11.69
CA GLU A 179 -1.50 19.52 -12.97
C GLU A 179 -2.16 18.58 -13.99
N TRP A 180 -1.63 17.37 -14.12
CA TRP A 180 -2.09 16.39 -15.12
C TRP A 180 -3.15 15.44 -14.62
N VAL A 181 -3.63 15.60 -13.39
CA VAL A 181 -4.64 14.71 -12.79
C VAL A 181 -4.26 13.24 -12.96
N THR A 182 -3.07 12.91 -12.48
CA THR A 182 -2.56 11.55 -12.40
C THR A 182 -2.25 11.19 -10.95
N THR A 183 -1.68 10.04 -10.69
CA THR A 183 -1.50 9.52 -9.32
C THR A 183 -0.04 9.24 -9.03
N ILE A 184 0.66 10.21 -8.47
CA ILE A 184 2.04 10.10 -8.01
C ILE A 184 2.11 10.62 -6.56
N ALA A 185 2.79 9.89 -5.70
CA ALA A 185 3.02 10.28 -4.32
C ALA A 185 4.50 10.12 -3.94
N PRO A 186 5.04 10.92 -3.02
CA PRO A 186 6.40 10.74 -2.52
C PRO A 186 6.47 9.44 -1.70
N VAL A 187 7.61 8.74 -1.76
CA VAL A 187 7.91 7.61 -0.89
C VAL A 187 8.67 8.14 0.32
N ASN A 188 7.93 8.44 1.38
CA ASN A 188 8.53 8.85 2.64
C ASN A 188 9.13 7.65 3.37
N THR A 189 10.18 7.93 4.13
CA THR A 189 10.82 6.99 5.05
C THR A 189 10.55 7.41 6.49
N THR A 190 10.86 6.56 7.46
CA THR A 190 10.79 6.91 8.88
C THR A 190 11.73 8.07 9.26
N LYS A 191 12.70 8.41 8.41
CA LYS A 191 13.65 9.50 8.65
C LYS A 191 13.10 10.88 8.25
N ASN A 192 12.29 10.94 7.20
CA ASN A 192 11.84 12.21 6.61
C ASN A 192 10.32 12.45 6.69
N ILE A 193 9.53 11.46 7.09
CA ILE A 193 8.05 11.62 7.18
C ILE A 193 7.64 12.77 8.11
N GLY A 194 8.41 13.01 9.18
CA GLY A 194 8.17 14.13 10.10
C GLY A 194 8.40 15.51 9.46
N ASP A 195 9.09 15.58 8.33
CA ASP A 195 9.34 16.81 7.59
C ASP A 195 8.37 17.05 6.45
N ASP A 196 7.58 16.06 6.10
CA ASP A 196 6.55 16.17 5.07
C ASP A 196 5.48 17.20 5.47
N PRO A 197 5.14 18.17 4.59
CA PRO A 197 4.18 19.23 4.90
C PRO A 197 2.79 18.71 5.29
N HIS A 198 2.33 17.62 4.66
CA HIS A 198 1.04 17.01 4.97
C HIS A 198 0.99 16.48 6.40
N PHE A 199 2.04 15.75 6.80
CA PHE A 199 2.09 15.18 8.15
C PHE A 199 2.33 16.26 9.20
N LYS A 200 3.17 17.25 8.94
CA LYS A 200 3.35 18.43 9.83
C LYS A 200 2.05 19.21 10.10
N ALA A 201 1.18 19.28 9.11
CA ALA A 201 -0.10 19.97 9.27
C ALA A 201 -1.17 19.16 10.05
N ARG A 202 -0.96 17.83 10.20
CA ARG A 202 -1.98 16.92 10.75
C ARG A 202 -1.55 16.17 12.00
N MET A 203 -0.26 16.12 12.29
CA MET A 203 0.32 15.32 13.38
C MET A 203 1.32 16.16 14.15
N ASP A 204 1.30 16.04 15.48
CA ASP A 204 2.32 16.62 16.34
C ASP A 204 3.50 15.66 16.45
N PHE A 205 4.65 16.07 15.93
CA PHE A 205 5.92 15.36 16.14
C PHE A 205 6.66 16.02 17.30
N TYR A 206 6.72 15.33 18.40
CA TYR A 206 7.40 15.83 19.60
C TYR A 206 8.90 15.57 19.51
N PRO A 207 9.75 16.58 19.82
CA PRO A 207 11.19 16.36 19.88
C PRO A 207 11.54 15.39 21.01
N ALA A 208 12.65 14.65 20.84
CA ALA A 208 13.03 13.57 21.76
C ALA A 208 13.29 14.03 23.21
N ASP A 209 13.67 15.29 23.41
CA ASP A 209 13.91 15.90 24.72
C ASP A 209 12.65 16.12 25.57
N ILE A 210 11.46 16.10 24.95
CA ILE A 210 10.19 16.15 25.69
C ILE A 210 9.89 14.84 26.41
N LEU A 211 10.40 13.73 25.90
CA LEU A 211 10.12 12.39 26.43
C LEU A 211 11.17 11.89 27.44
N GLY A 212 12.21 12.66 27.72
CA GLY A 212 13.24 12.38 28.70
C GLY A 212 14.38 11.53 28.19
#